data_e4d03df6cfeb7d7847961a7e9b4b39b9
#
_entry.id   e4d03df6cfeb7d7847961a7e9b4b39b9
#
_cell.length_a   1.000
_cell.length_b   1.000
_cell.length_c   1.000
_cell.angle_alpha   90.00
_cell.angle_beta   90.00
_cell.angle_gamma   90.00
#
_symmetry.space_group_name_H-M   'P 1'
#
loop_
_entity.id
_entity.type
_entity.pdbx_description
1 polymer ?
#
loop_
_entity_poly.entity_id
_entity_poly.type
_entity_poly.pdbx_seq_one_letter_code
_entity_poly.pdbx_strand_id
1 'polypeptide(L)'
;MCGIVGYVGKKRVVPVILDGLKRLEYRGYDSAGIAVAGNGEGLQIRRAEGKLRNLEEAIRLKPLDGTYGIGHTRWATHGRPTEENAHPHRDCTGRIVVVHNGIVENYTALKRKLREEGHKFSTETDTEVIAHLIEKHFLGLAKNGVQMPLEEAVRRTVKQLTGVFALAVMAVDEPNKIVAARNGPPAVIGLGKDEYFVASDVPAILYHTRDLFFLADGDLAVITPNGVSLSDFDGQAIERQVQHISWDPIMAEKGGFKHFMLKEIYEQPRAVRDTTLGRVSLDSGKVFLDEMEISDAEF
;
A
#
# COMPACT_ATOMS: atom_id res chain seq x y z
N MET A 1 0.41 -12.65 -0.33
CA MET A 1 -0.08 -11.32 -0.81
C MET A 1 0.93 -10.26 -0.40
N CYS A 2 1.16 -9.28 -1.26
CA CYS A 2 2.12 -8.21 -1.02
C CYS A 2 1.69 -7.27 0.12
N GLY A 3 2.66 -6.55 0.72
CA GLY A 3 2.43 -5.57 1.78
C GLY A 3 2.91 -4.18 1.37
N ILE A 4 2.09 -3.14 1.56
CA ILE A 4 2.44 -1.74 1.37
C ILE A 4 2.44 -1.03 2.72
N VAL A 5 3.43 -0.16 2.93
CA VAL A 5 3.48 0.80 4.04
C VAL A 5 4.03 2.12 3.51
N GLY A 6 3.34 3.22 3.75
CA GLY A 6 3.84 4.56 3.49
C GLY A 6 3.66 5.45 4.72
N TYR A 7 4.53 6.43 4.86
CA TYR A 7 4.58 7.32 6.00
C TYR A 7 4.96 8.74 5.59
N VAL A 8 4.23 9.71 6.12
CA VAL A 8 4.56 11.14 6.08
C VAL A 8 4.43 11.70 7.50
N GLY A 9 5.48 12.29 8.04
CA GLY A 9 5.44 12.84 9.40
C GLY A 9 6.79 13.36 9.88
N LYS A 10 6.91 13.54 11.20
CA LYS A 10 8.10 14.12 11.84
C LYS A 10 9.11 13.07 12.32
N LYS A 11 8.74 11.78 12.38
CA LYS A 11 9.63 10.70 12.81
C LYS A 11 10.59 10.30 11.69
N ARG A 12 11.72 9.68 12.06
CA ARG A 12 12.57 9.01 11.06
C ARG A 12 11.76 7.91 10.37
N VAL A 13 11.64 8.01 9.05
CA VAL A 13 10.73 7.18 8.27
C VAL A 13 11.12 5.70 8.21
N VAL A 14 12.41 5.39 8.17
CA VAL A 14 12.92 4.03 7.98
C VAL A 14 12.45 3.07 9.07
N PRO A 15 12.61 3.39 10.39
CA PRO A 15 12.10 2.52 11.46
C PRO A 15 10.57 2.31 11.38
N VAL A 16 9.81 3.34 11.04
CA VAL A 16 8.35 3.27 10.93
C VAL A 16 7.92 2.30 9.83
N ILE A 17 8.52 2.43 8.65
CA ILE A 17 8.18 1.56 7.52
C ILE A 17 8.62 0.12 7.78
N LEU A 18 9.84 -0.10 8.30
CA LEU A 18 10.33 -1.45 8.59
C LEU A 18 9.46 -2.16 9.63
N ASP A 19 9.02 -1.45 10.70
CA ASP A 19 8.10 -2.03 11.67
C ASP A 19 6.76 -2.42 11.03
N GLY A 20 6.18 -1.54 10.21
CA GLY A 20 4.95 -1.85 9.47
C GLY A 20 5.11 -3.04 8.52
N LEU A 21 6.21 -3.13 7.77
CA LEU A 21 6.48 -4.27 6.88
C LEU A 21 6.65 -5.58 7.65
N LYS A 22 7.30 -5.57 8.83
CA LYS A 22 7.41 -6.74 9.72
C LYS A 22 6.03 -7.27 10.12
N ARG A 23 5.09 -6.38 10.40
CA ARG A 23 3.73 -6.73 10.77
C ARG A 23 2.91 -7.30 9.61
N LEU A 24 3.37 -7.10 8.36
CA LEU A 24 2.78 -7.67 7.15
C LEU A 24 3.46 -8.97 6.69
N GLU A 25 4.49 -9.47 7.40
CA GLU A 25 5.19 -10.72 7.03
C GLU A 25 4.28 -11.95 6.96
N TYR A 26 3.17 -11.95 7.72
CA TYR A 26 2.19 -13.04 7.68
C TYR A 26 1.56 -13.25 6.31
N ARG A 27 1.54 -12.22 5.47
CA ARG A 27 1.00 -12.27 4.10
C ARG A 27 1.88 -13.07 3.14
N GLY A 28 3.11 -13.39 3.55
CA GLY A 28 4.14 -14.03 2.73
C GLY A 28 4.77 -13.07 1.72
N TYR A 29 6.06 -13.26 1.44
CA TYR A 29 6.81 -12.42 0.50
C TYR A 29 8.12 -13.13 0.10
N ASP A 30 8.71 -12.68 -1.02
CA ASP A 30 9.96 -13.20 -1.59
C ASP A 30 11.03 -12.11 -1.81
N SER A 31 10.63 -10.86 -1.69
CA SER A 31 11.53 -9.71 -1.76
C SER A 31 10.90 -8.52 -1.05
N ALA A 32 11.73 -7.55 -0.66
CA ALA A 32 11.28 -6.35 0.02
C ALA A 32 12.11 -5.14 -0.41
N GLY A 33 11.54 -3.95 -0.22
CA GLY A 33 12.28 -2.73 -0.44
C GLY A 33 11.58 -1.50 0.12
N ILE A 34 12.34 -0.42 0.16
CA ILE A 34 11.95 0.87 0.71
C ILE A 34 12.50 1.99 -0.17
N ALA A 35 11.70 3.03 -0.36
CA ALA A 35 12.15 4.32 -0.87
C ALA A 35 11.84 5.39 0.16
N VAL A 36 12.82 6.25 0.42
CA VAL A 36 12.69 7.38 1.34
C VAL A 36 13.18 8.65 0.69
N ALA A 37 12.66 9.79 1.14
CA ALA A 37 13.10 11.10 0.73
C ALA A 37 12.95 12.11 1.88
N GLY A 38 13.55 13.27 1.70
CA GLY A 38 13.65 14.34 2.69
C GLY A 38 15.11 14.79 2.81
N ASN A 39 15.36 15.77 3.68
CA ASN A 39 16.70 16.25 4.02
C ASN A 39 17.61 16.66 2.82
N GLY A 40 17.01 16.89 1.63
CA GLY A 40 17.73 17.40 0.44
C GLY A 40 18.50 16.37 -0.39
N GLU A 41 18.48 15.08 -0.02
CA GLU A 41 19.27 14.03 -0.70
C GLU A 41 18.55 13.35 -1.90
N GLY A 42 17.35 13.82 -2.26
CA GLY A 42 16.54 13.17 -3.31
C GLY A 42 15.94 11.84 -2.85
N LEU A 43 15.57 10.98 -3.81
CA LEU A 43 15.02 9.65 -3.55
C LEU A 43 16.13 8.62 -3.31
N GLN A 44 16.11 8.00 -2.13
CA GLN A 44 17.01 6.93 -1.75
C GLN A 44 16.24 5.62 -1.72
N ILE A 45 16.72 4.58 -2.41
CA ILE A 45 16.06 3.28 -2.52
C ILE A 45 16.99 2.18 -2.02
N ARG A 46 16.43 1.21 -1.27
CA ARG A 46 17.06 -0.07 -0.94
C ARG A 46 16.07 -1.18 -1.21
N ARG A 47 16.57 -2.23 -1.81
CA ARG A 47 15.82 -3.45 -2.14
C ARG A 47 16.64 -4.66 -1.78
N ALA A 48 15.99 -5.75 -1.46
CA ALA A 48 16.63 -7.03 -1.20
C ALA A 48 15.72 -8.18 -1.60
N GLU A 49 16.33 -9.21 -2.16
CA GLU A 49 15.69 -10.51 -2.36
C GLU A 49 15.57 -11.25 -1.03
N GLY A 50 14.53 -12.07 -0.90
CA GLY A 50 14.31 -12.94 0.24
C GLY A 50 13.64 -12.24 1.43
N LYS A 51 14.10 -12.57 2.64
CA LYS A 51 13.47 -12.13 3.88
C LYS A 51 13.75 -10.65 4.20
N LEU A 52 12.83 -10.03 4.94
CA LEU A 52 12.94 -8.62 5.35
C LEU A 52 14.27 -8.31 6.07
N ARG A 53 14.83 -9.27 6.80
CA ARG A 53 16.17 -9.15 7.41
C ARG A 53 17.27 -8.81 6.39
N ASN A 54 17.13 -9.25 5.14
CA ASN A 54 18.11 -8.94 4.08
C ASN A 54 18.01 -7.45 3.70
N LEU A 55 16.80 -6.90 3.66
CA LEU A 55 16.59 -5.45 3.48
C LEU A 55 17.14 -4.65 4.67
N GLU A 56 16.93 -5.11 5.91
CA GLU A 56 17.49 -4.49 7.11
C GLU A 56 19.02 -4.44 7.05
N GLU A 57 19.66 -5.54 6.62
CA GLU A 57 21.11 -5.60 6.44
C GLU A 57 21.60 -4.65 5.34
N ALA A 58 20.90 -4.60 4.19
CA ALA A 58 21.22 -3.66 3.12
C ALA A 58 21.12 -2.19 3.58
N ILE A 59 20.13 -1.87 4.41
CA ILE A 59 19.97 -0.55 5.01
C ILE A 59 21.07 -0.27 6.04
N ARG A 60 21.48 -1.28 6.84
CA ARG A 60 22.58 -1.14 7.82
C ARG A 60 23.91 -0.83 7.14
N LEU A 61 24.18 -1.50 6.01
CA LEU A 61 25.41 -1.29 5.21
C LEU A 61 25.42 0.06 4.50
N LYS A 62 24.28 0.51 4.02
CA LYS A 62 24.12 1.81 3.37
C LYS A 62 22.87 2.50 3.89
N PRO A 63 22.97 3.23 5.00
CA PRO A 63 21.85 3.86 5.66
C PRO A 63 21.03 4.77 4.76
N LEU A 64 19.75 4.90 5.10
CA LEU A 64 18.80 5.79 4.49
C LEU A 64 18.37 6.84 5.49
N ASP A 65 18.17 8.07 5.04
CA ASP A 65 17.64 9.15 5.89
C ASP A 65 16.53 9.91 5.16
N GLY A 66 15.46 10.22 5.90
CA GLY A 66 14.33 10.93 5.36
C GLY A 66 13.18 11.03 6.35
N THR A 67 12.19 11.83 5.99
CA THR A 67 10.98 12.11 6.80
C THR A 67 9.70 11.52 6.20
N TYR A 68 9.74 11.11 4.94
CA TYR A 68 8.63 10.44 4.28
C TYR A 68 9.14 9.33 3.37
N GLY A 69 8.32 8.32 3.13
CA GLY A 69 8.74 7.18 2.33
C GLY A 69 7.63 6.15 2.13
N ILE A 70 7.93 5.20 1.26
CA ILE A 70 7.08 4.03 0.97
C ILE A 70 7.92 2.76 1.01
N GLY A 71 7.34 1.68 1.52
CA GLY A 71 7.97 0.38 1.58
C GLY A 71 7.02 -0.72 1.12
N HIS A 72 7.61 -1.84 0.73
CA HIS A 72 6.88 -2.95 0.14
C HIS A 72 7.50 -4.31 0.49
N THR A 73 6.65 -5.30 0.74
CA THR A 73 7.00 -6.72 0.70
C THR A 73 6.29 -7.35 -0.49
N ARG A 74 7.07 -7.92 -1.42
CA ARG A 74 6.57 -8.45 -2.68
C ARG A 74 6.39 -9.95 -2.62
N TRP A 75 5.26 -10.44 -3.13
CA TRP A 75 5.04 -11.81 -3.56
C TRP A 75 4.99 -11.81 -5.09
N ALA A 76 6.00 -12.40 -5.73
CA ALA A 76 6.16 -12.31 -7.18
C ALA A 76 4.97 -12.91 -7.95
N THR A 77 4.42 -12.13 -8.86
CA THR A 77 3.43 -12.55 -9.87
C THR A 77 4.03 -12.44 -11.28
N HIS A 78 4.80 -11.39 -11.55
CA HIS A 78 5.50 -11.13 -12.81
C HIS A 78 6.98 -10.85 -12.54
N GLY A 79 7.86 -11.54 -13.26
CA GLY A 79 9.30 -11.46 -13.06
C GLY A 79 9.81 -12.24 -11.84
N ARG A 80 11.06 -12.65 -11.87
CA ARG A 80 11.69 -13.45 -10.82
C ARG A 80 11.81 -12.68 -9.51
N PRO A 81 11.89 -13.35 -8.35
CA PRO A 81 12.13 -12.71 -7.06
C PRO A 81 13.63 -12.32 -6.93
N THR A 82 13.99 -11.23 -7.57
CA THR A 82 15.34 -10.64 -7.54
C THR A 82 15.30 -9.24 -6.92
N GLU A 83 16.45 -8.72 -6.51
CA GLU A 83 16.55 -7.34 -6.02
C GLU A 83 16.03 -6.34 -7.06
N GLU A 84 16.32 -6.58 -8.34
CA GLU A 84 15.94 -5.70 -9.45
C GLU A 84 14.42 -5.63 -9.63
N ASN A 85 13.73 -6.76 -9.46
CA ASN A 85 12.29 -6.89 -9.56
C ASN A 85 11.56 -6.57 -8.23
N ALA A 86 12.27 -6.32 -7.14
CA ALA A 86 11.69 -5.89 -5.88
C ALA A 86 11.18 -4.44 -5.98
N HIS A 87 10.03 -4.17 -5.35
CA HIS A 87 9.52 -2.81 -5.22
C HIS A 87 10.32 -2.00 -4.17
N PRO A 88 10.35 -0.68 -4.26
CA PRO A 88 9.69 0.22 -5.20
C PRO A 88 10.33 0.24 -6.60
N HIS A 89 9.51 0.46 -7.64
CA HIS A 89 9.96 0.72 -8.99
C HIS A 89 10.04 2.22 -9.26
N ARG A 90 11.00 2.63 -10.11
CA ARG A 90 11.23 4.01 -10.48
C ARG A 90 11.00 4.26 -11.97
N ASP A 91 10.78 5.51 -12.32
CA ASP A 91 10.73 6.03 -13.68
C ASP A 91 12.13 6.11 -14.33
N CYS A 92 12.22 6.55 -15.58
CA CYS A 92 13.49 6.75 -16.30
C CYS A 92 14.41 7.76 -15.63
N THR A 93 13.84 8.77 -15.01
CA THR A 93 14.60 9.89 -14.40
C THR A 93 15.03 9.58 -12.97
N GLY A 94 14.46 8.56 -12.34
CA GLY A 94 14.66 8.24 -10.93
C GLY A 94 14.02 9.23 -9.96
N ARG A 95 13.10 10.07 -10.43
CA ARG A 95 12.42 11.12 -9.65
C ARG A 95 11.08 10.67 -9.08
N ILE A 96 10.49 9.61 -9.64
CA ILE A 96 9.22 9.04 -9.23
C ILE A 96 9.43 7.59 -8.81
N VAL A 97 8.79 7.18 -7.72
CA VAL A 97 8.78 5.80 -7.26
C VAL A 97 7.37 5.34 -6.94
N VAL A 98 7.12 4.06 -7.23
CA VAL A 98 5.83 3.40 -7.07
C VAL A 98 6.00 2.07 -6.35
N VAL A 99 5.11 1.79 -5.41
CA VAL A 99 4.83 0.44 -4.89
C VAL A 99 3.42 0.04 -5.31
N HIS A 100 3.21 -1.26 -5.58
CA HIS A 100 1.97 -1.75 -6.16
C HIS A 100 1.62 -3.14 -5.60
N ASN A 101 0.39 -3.31 -5.17
CA ASN A 101 -0.26 -4.59 -4.93
C ASN A 101 -1.30 -4.81 -6.02
N GLY A 102 -1.25 -5.92 -6.70
CA GLY A 102 -2.21 -6.25 -7.76
C GLY A 102 -1.54 -6.75 -9.04
N ILE A 103 -2.27 -6.64 -10.14
CA ILE A 103 -1.81 -7.05 -11.47
C ILE A 103 -2.31 -6.03 -12.51
N VAL A 104 -1.39 -5.50 -13.31
CA VAL A 104 -1.72 -4.66 -14.47
C VAL A 104 -1.86 -5.56 -15.70
N GLU A 105 -3.07 -5.95 -16.03
CA GLU A 105 -3.35 -6.93 -17.11
C GLU A 105 -2.90 -6.43 -18.49
N ASN A 106 -3.04 -5.13 -18.76
CA ASN A 106 -2.66 -4.53 -20.04
C ASN A 106 -1.20 -4.03 -20.10
N TYR A 107 -0.33 -4.46 -19.14
CA TYR A 107 1.05 -3.97 -19.03
C TYR A 107 1.88 -4.16 -20.29
N THR A 108 1.70 -5.27 -21.01
CA THR A 108 2.48 -5.58 -22.22
C THR A 108 2.22 -4.55 -23.33
N ALA A 109 0.96 -4.17 -23.54
CA ALA A 109 0.57 -3.17 -24.54
C ALA A 109 1.09 -1.77 -24.15
N LEU A 110 0.96 -1.42 -22.87
CA LEU A 110 1.45 -0.15 -22.33
C LEU A 110 2.99 -0.08 -22.40
N LYS A 111 3.69 -1.16 -22.03
CA LYS A 111 5.16 -1.23 -22.09
C LYS A 111 5.70 -1.05 -23.52
N ARG A 112 5.04 -1.67 -24.51
CA ARG A 112 5.39 -1.48 -25.92
C ARG A 112 5.26 -0.02 -26.35
N LYS A 113 4.13 0.60 -26.08
CA LYS A 113 3.86 2.00 -26.39
C LYS A 113 4.86 2.95 -25.72
N LEU A 114 5.14 2.77 -24.45
CA LEU A 114 6.11 3.58 -23.71
C LEU A 114 7.54 3.42 -24.25
N ARG A 115 7.93 2.21 -24.68
CA ARG A 115 9.22 1.97 -25.35
C ARG A 115 9.33 2.72 -26.67
N GLU A 116 8.26 2.74 -27.46
CA GLU A 116 8.18 3.51 -28.71
C GLU A 116 8.29 5.05 -28.44
N GLU A 117 7.84 5.49 -27.28
CA GLU A 117 7.95 6.88 -26.78
C GLU A 117 9.33 7.17 -26.13
N GLY A 118 10.24 6.18 -26.05
CA GLY A 118 11.61 6.36 -25.56
C GLY A 118 11.86 5.96 -24.10
N HIS A 119 10.85 5.47 -23.38
CA HIS A 119 11.02 4.99 -22.00
C HIS A 119 11.86 3.72 -21.94
N LYS A 120 12.79 3.66 -20.96
CA LYS A 120 13.70 2.53 -20.75
C LYS A 120 13.27 1.72 -19.55
N PHE A 121 12.97 0.45 -19.79
CA PHE A 121 12.55 -0.50 -18.77
C PHE A 121 13.73 -1.32 -18.28
N SER A 122 13.87 -1.46 -16.98
CA SER A 122 14.95 -2.17 -16.30
C SER A 122 14.49 -3.47 -15.65
N THR A 123 13.18 -3.66 -15.47
CA THR A 123 12.62 -4.80 -14.74
C THR A 123 11.67 -5.66 -15.58
N GLU A 124 11.37 -6.85 -15.08
CA GLU A 124 10.42 -7.77 -15.70
C GLU A 124 9.00 -7.59 -15.17
N THR A 125 8.78 -6.65 -14.22
CA THR A 125 7.49 -6.49 -13.54
C THR A 125 6.48 -5.71 -14.40
N ASP A 126 5.21 -5.95 -14.14
CA ASP A 126 4.10 -5.16 -14.65
C ASP A 126 4.04 -3.77 -14.00
N THR A 127 4.54 -3.64 -12.78
CA THR A 127 4.49 -2.39 -11.99
C THR A 127 5.34 -1.27 -12.58
N GLU A 128 6.47 -1.57 -13.21
CA GLU A 128 7.35 -0.54 -13.79
C GLU A 128 6.62 0.33 -14.83
N VAL A 129 5.62 -0.26 -15.53
CA VAL A 129 4.77 0.48 -16.47
C VAL A 129 4.05 1.64 -15.79
N ILE A 130 3.63 1.47 -14.53
CA ILE A 130 2.94 2.52 -13.77
C ILE A 130 3.87 3.71 -13.54
N ALA A 131 5.12 3.45 -13.13
CA ALA A 131 6.10 4.51 -12.91
C ALA A 131 6.33 5.34 -14.17
N HIS A 132 6.48 4.70 -15.32
CA HIS A 132 6.68 5.37 -16.61
C HIS A 132 5.44 6.10 -17.12
N LEU A 133 4.23 5.60 -16.87
CA LEU A 133 3.00 6.33 -17.20
C LEU A 133 2.85 7.59 -16.35
N ILE A 134 3.18 7.50 -15.05
CA ILE A 134 3.18 8.67 -14.18
C ILE A 134 4.23 9.68 -14.64
N GLU A 135 5.46 9.25 -14.96
CA GLU A 135 6.51 10.08 -15.52
C GLU A 135 6.01 10.84 -16.74
N LYS A 136 5.42 10.14 -17.72
CA LYS A 136 4.88 10.73 -18.94
C LYS A 136 3.87 11.85 -18.66
N HIS A 137 2.99 11.65 -17.69
CA HIS A 137 1.99 12.65 -17.33
C HIS A 137 2.58 13.77 -16.48
N PHE A 138 3.39 13.42 -15.49
CA PHE A 138 3.94 14.36 -14.51
C PHE A 138 4.97 15.32 -15.11
N LEU A 139 5.86 14.82 -16.00
CA LEU A 139 6.84 15.65 -16.71
C LEU A 139 6.26 16.31 -17.94
N GLY A 140 5.10 15.85 -18.42
CA GLY A 140 4.36 16.52 -19.48
C GLY A 140 3.80 17.84 -18.98
N LEU A 141 4.04 18.91 -19.75
CA LEU A 141 3.45 20.21 -19.44
C LEU A 141 1.92 20.13 -19.57
N ALA A 142 1.22 20.66 -18.59
CA ALA A 142 -0.21 20.93 -18.74
C ALA A 142 -0.43 21.96 -19.87
N LYS A 143 -1.65 22.05 -20.41
CA LYS A 143 -2.00 22.96 -21.53
C LYS A 143 -1.61 24.44 -21.29
N ASN A 144 -1.41 24.82 -20.03
CA ASN A 144 -1.01 26.17 -19.60
C ASN A 144 0.51 26.31 -19.34
N GLY A 145 1.33 25.32 -19.70
CA GLY A 145 2.78 25.32 -19.47
C GLY A 145 3.22 25.09 -18.02
N VAL A 146 2.30 24.76 -17.11
CA VAL A 146 2.57 24.44 -15.70
C VAL A 146 2.77 22.95 -15.55
N GLN A 147 3.68 22.54 -14.68
CA GLN A 147 3.87 21.13 -14.33
C GLN A 147 2.58 20.57 -13.72
N MET A 148 2.19 19.36 -14.14
CA MET A 148 1.01 18.68 -13.62
C MET A 148 1.25 18.22 -12.18
N PRO A 149 0.31 18.42 -11.24
CA PRO A 149 0.42 17.86 -9.90
C PRO A 149 0.50 16.32 -9.92
N LEU A 150 1.22 15.74 -8.95
CA LEU A 150 1.44 14.28 -8.89
C LEU A 150 0.11 13.51 -8.82
N GLU A 151 -0.85 13.97 -8.03
CA GLU A 151 -2.18 13.36 -7.93
C GLU A 151 -2.93 13.33 -9.26
N GLU A 152 -2.78 14.36 -10.07
CA GLU A 152 -3.40 14.38 -11.39
C GLU A 152 -2.68 13.45 -12.38
N ALA A 153 -1.36 13.34 -12.30
CA ALA A 153 -0.58 12.39 -13.09
C ALA A 153 -0.95 10.94 -12.71
N VAL A 154 -1.09 10.64 -11.42
CA VAL A 154 -1.57 9.34 -10.92
C VAL A 154 -2.99 9.08 -11.41
N ARG A 155 -3.91 10.04 -11.29
CA ARG A 155 -5.29 9.92 -11.75
C ARG A 155 -5.39 9.58 -13.24
N ARG A 156 -4.61 10.23 -14.08
CA ARG A 156 -4.55 9.93 -15.52
C ARG A 156 -3.94 8.56 -15.81
N THR A 157 -3.00 8.15 -14.98
CA THR A 157 -2.37 6.83 -15.09
C THR A 157 -3.37 5.74 -14.76
N VAL A 158 -4.06 5.78 -13.60
CA VAL A 158 -4.97 4.73 -13.16
C VAL A 158 -6.15 4.51 -14.12
N LYS A 159 -6.58 5.56 -14.83
CA LYS A 159 -7.60 5.46 -15.89
C LYS A 159 -7.15 4.67 -17.13
N GLN A 160 -5.85 4.45 -17.30
CA GLN A 160 -5.28 3.68 -18.41
C GLN A 160 -4.96 2.23 -18.01
N LEU A 161 -4.99 1.92 -16.71
CA LEU A 161 -4.71 0.58 -16.22
C LEU A 161 -5.97 -0.30 -16.35
N THR A 162 -5.75 -1.54 -16.77
CA THR A 162 -6.74 -2.62 -16.68
C THR A 162 -6.26 -3.62 -15.64
N GLY A 163 -7.16 -4.12 -14.79
CA GLY A 163 -6.84 -5.04 -13.71
C GLY A 163 -7.08 -4.45 -12.32
N VAL A 164 -6.43 -5.01 -11.33
CA VAL A 164 -6.60 -4.63 -9.92
C VAL A 164 -5.31 -4.04 -9.36
N PHE A 165 -5.43 -2.98 -8.57
CA PHE A 165 -4.26 -2.30 -8.01
C PHE A 165 -4.56 -1.56 -6.70
N ALA A 166 -3.56 -1.55 -5.82
CA ALA A 166 -3.41 -0.57 -4.75
C ALA A 166 -2.00 0.02 -4.90
N LEU A 167 -1.90 1.33 -5.03
CA LEU A 167 -0.67 2.06 -5.33
C LEU A 167 -0.30 2.99 -4.20
N ALA A 168 1.01 3.18 -3.97
CA ALA A 168 1.53 4.37 -3.29
C ALA A 168 2.69 4.93 -4.11
N VAL A 169 2.67 6.23 -4.32
CA VAL A 169 3.55 6.95 -5.24
C VAL A 169 4.18 8.15 -4.54
N MET A 170 5.46 8.38 -4.80
CA MET A 170 6.20 9.58 -4.37
C MET A 170 6.95 10.18 -5.55
N ALA A 171 7.12 11.50 -5.53
CA ALA A 171 7.97 12.23 -6.47
C ALA A 171 8.88 13.21 -5.71
N VAL A 172 10.12 13.36 -6.17
CA VAL A 172 11.10 14.31 -5.60
C VAL A 172 10.63 15.75 -5.70
N ASP A 173 9.94 16.05 -6.80
CA ASP A 173 9.50 17.43 -7.13
C ASP A 173 8.35 17.89 -6.24
N GLU A 174 7.66 16.99 -5.58
CA GLU A 174 6.59 17.28 -4.63
C GLU A 174 6.91 16.63 -3.27
N PRO A 175 7.83 17.22 -2.51
CA PRO A 175 8.32 16.65 -1.26
C PRO A 175 7.22 16.55 -0.21
N ASN A 176 7.38 15.57 0.69
CA ASN A 176 6.43 15.28 1.79
C ASN A 176 5.00 14.96 1.31
N LYS A 177 4.88 14.41 0.10
CA LYS A 177 3.61 13.98 -0.46
C LYS A 177 3.67 12.49 -0.85
N ILE A 178 2.64 11.75 -0.48
CA ILE A 178 2.37 10.42 -0.99
C ILE A 178 0.98 10.46 -1.64
N VAL A 179 0.88 9.92 -2.85
CA VAL A 179 -0.41 9.71 -3.52
C VAL A 179 -0.71 8.22 -3.51
N ALA A 180 -1.87 7.85 -2.97
CA ALA A 180 -2.35 6.47 -2.96
C ALA A 180 -3.62 6.35 -3.80
N ALA A 181 -3.77 5.23 -4.51
CA ALA A 181 -4.96 4.93 -5.29
C ALA A 181 -5.33 3.46 -5.15
N ARG A 182 -6.62 3.15 -5.15
CA ARG A 182 -7.12 1.79 -4.96
C ARG A 182 -8.18 1.40 -5.98
N ASN A 183 -8.06 0.16 -6.49
CA ASN A 183 -9.08 -0.58 -7.23
C ASN A 183 -8.86 -2.09 -7.01
N GLY A 184 -9.57 -2.72 -6.06
CA GLY A 184 -9.50 -4.14 -5.71
C GLY A 184 -8.70 -4.41 -4.43
N PRO A 185 -7.36 -4.54 -4.45
CA PRO A 185 -6.60 -4.87 -3.24
C PRO A 185 -6.79 -3.85 -2.11
N PRO A 186 -6.81 -4.27 -0.84
CA PRO A 186 -7.10 -3.37 0.27
C PRO A 186 -6.02 -2.30 0.46
N ALA A 187 -6.46 -1.11 0.84
CA ALA A 187 -5.61 -0.01 1.30
C ALA A 187 -6.34 0.79 2.38
N VAL A 188 -5.62 1.15 3.42
CA VAL A 188 -6.10 1.95 4.54
C VAL A 188 -5.24 3.20 4.71
N ILE A 189 -5.85 4.28 5.17
CA ILE A 189 -5.17 5.52 5.51
C ILE A 189 -5.26 5.70 7.02
N GLY A 190 -4.13 5.79 7.68
CA GLY A 190 -4.04 6.03 9.13
C GLY A 190 -3.87 7.51 9.43
N LEU A 191 -4.62 7.99 10.41
CA LEU A 191 -4.62 9.38 10.87
C LEU A 191 -3.97 9.45 12.25
N GLY A 192 -2.68 9.80 12.29
CA GLY A 192 -1.93 10.00 13.53
C GLY A 192 -1.89 11.47 13.93
N LYS A 193 -1.21 11.74 15.05
CA LYS A 193 -0.98 13.12 15.50
C LYS A 193 0.22 13.71 14.76
N ASP A 194 -0.03 14.63 13.83
CA ASP A 194 0.97 15.24 12.93
C ASP A 194 1.73 14.19 12.07
N GLU A 195 1.12 13.05 11.82
CA GLU A 195 1.68 11.98 10.99
C GLU A 195 0.57 11.18 10.31
N TYR A 196 0.81 10.74 9.09
CA TYR A 196 -0.17 10.05 8.26
C TYR A 196 0.45 8.82 7.60
N PHE A 197 -0.38 7.82 7.39
CA PHE A 197 0.05 6.52 6.89
C PHE A 197 -0.81 6.06 5.72
N VAL A 198 -0.23 5.31 4.82
CA VAL A 198 -0.96 4.41 3.92
C VAL A 198 -0.44 2.98 4.15
N ALA A 199 -1.34 2.02 4.25
CA ALA A 199 -0.95 0.62 4.40
C ALA A 199 -1.92 -0.30 3.68
N SER A 200 -1.45 -1.48 3.30
CA SER A 200 -2.31 -2.51 2.71
C SER A 200 -3.13 -3.28 3.75
N ASP A 201 -2.84 -3.11 5.04
CA ASP A 201 -3.61 -3.71 6.13
C ASP A 201 -3.40 -2.95 7.44
N VAL A 202 -4.40 -3.01 8.32
CA VAL A 202 -4.46 -2.31 9.62
C VAL A 202 -3.29 -2.67 10.55
N PRO A 203 -2.87 -3.94 10.70
CA PRO A 203 -1.77 -4.31 11.61
C PRO A 203 -0.47 -3.53 11.36
N ALA A 204 -0.22 -3.12 10.12
CA ALA A 204 1.00 -2.38 9.76
C ALA A 204 1.15 -1.04 10.49
N ILE A 205 0.03 -0.40 10.84
CA ILE A 205 0.00 0.97 11.37
C ILE A 205 -0.67 1.10 12.74
N LEU A 206 -1.25 0.01 13.26
CA LEU A 206 -2.08 0.01 14.47
C LEU A 206 -1.34 0.49 15.74
N TYR A 207 0.00 0.36 15.79
CA TYR A 207 0.82 0.89 16.90
C TYR A 207 1.05 2.40 16.84
N HIS A 208 0.80 3.00 15.68
CA HIS A 208 0.97 4.43 15.46
C HIS A 208 -0.34 5.19 15.58
N THR A 209 -1.41 4.61 15.06
CA THR A 209 -2.76 5.19 15.13
C THR A 209 -3.83 4.11 15.11
N ARG A 210 -4.94 4.41 15.78
CA ARG A 210 -6.17 3.60 15.76
C ARG A 210 -7.27 4.22 14.91
N ASP A 211 -7.09 5.47 14.50
CA ASP A 211 -8.05 6.20 13.68
C ASP A 211 -7.63 6.08 12.22
N LEU A 212 -8.48 5.46 11.43
CA LEU A 212 -8.19 5.22 10.03
C LEU A 212 -9.48 5.17 9.19
N PHE A 213 -9.33 5.23 7.89
CA PHE A 213 -10.40 4.89 6.96
C PHE A 213 -9.89 3.96 5.85
N PHE A 214 -10.80 3.15 5.35
CA PHE A 214 -10.55 2.24 4.24
C PHE A 214 -10.82 2.96 2.93
N LEU A 215 -9.89 2.87 1.97
CA LEU A 215 -10.16 3.31 0.61
C LEU A 215 -11.14 2.34 -0.05
N ALA A 216 -12.12 2.86 -0.79
CA ALA A 216 -12.98 2.09 -1.68
C ALA A 216 -12.37 2.01 -3.08
N ASP A 217 -12.95 1.18 -3.94
CA ASP A 217 -12.57 1.13 -5.35
C ASP A 217 -12.85 2.47 -6.02
N GLY A 218 -11.88 2.98 -6.77
CA GLY A 218 -11.95 4.30 -7.39
C GLY A 218 -11.48 5.45 -6.52
N ASP A 219 -11.03 5.21 -5.29
CA ASP A 219 -10.52 6.25 -4.40
C ASP A 219 -9.05 6.60 -4.71
N LEU A 220 -8.75 7.90 -4.64
CA LEU A 220 -7.42 8.48 -4.65
C LEU A 220 -7.22 9.36 -3.42
N ALA A 221 -6.17 9.08 -2.64
CA ALA A 221 -5.78 9.83 -1.45
C ALA A 221 -4.48 10.60 -1.71
N VAL A 222 -4.46 11.87 -1.33
CA VAL A 222 -3.25 12.71 -1.27
C VAL A 222 -2.90 12.92 0.19
N ILE A 223 -1.73 12.42 0.60
CA ILE A 223 -1.27 12.38 1.98
C ILE A 223 -0.11 13.36 2.10
N THR A 224 -0.24 14.35 2.99
CA THR A 224 0.77 15.38 3.26
C THR A 224 0.91 15.58 4.78
N PRO A 225 1.92 16.31 5.27
CA PRO A 225 2.01 16.66 6.70
C PRO A 225 0.82 17.48 7.22
N ASN A 226 0.07 18.12 6.33
CA ASN A 226 -1.07 18.97 6.68
C ASN A 226 -2.41 18.20 6.73
N GLY A 227 -2.40 16.94 6.33
CA GLY A 227 -3.61 16.11 6.31
C GLY A 227 -3.72 15.23 5.07
N VAL A 228 -4.89 14.65 4.93
CA VAL A 228 -5.27 13.77 3.83
C VAL A 228 -6.46 14.36 3.10
N SER A 229 -6.38 14.45 1.78
CA SER A 229 -7.51 14.78 0.91
C SER A 229 -7.88 13.57 0.04
N LEU A 230 -9.17 13.37 -0.19
CA LEU A 230 -9.69 12.27 -0.97
C LEU A 230 -10.45 12.77 -2.19
N SER A 231 -10.28 12.06 -3.28
CA SER A 231 -11.10 12.23 -4.49
C SER A 231 -11.37 10.86 -5.13
N ASP A 232 -12.35 10.82 -6.00
CA ASP A 232 -12.48 9.71 -6.94
C ASP A 232 -11.49 9.84 -8.12
N PHE A 233 -11.51 8.86 -9.04
CA PHE A 233 -10.69 8.90 -10.25
C PHE A 233 -11.15 9.96 -11.27
N ASP A 234 -12.32 10.56 -11.08
CA ASP A 234 -12.79 11.69 -11.90
C ASP A 234 -12.42 13.06 -11.30
N GLY A 235 -11.81 13.04 -10.10
CA GLY A 235 -11.34 14.24 -9.41
C GLY A 235 -12.40 14.91 -8.55
N GLN A 236 -13.55 14.27 -8.36
CA GLN A 236 -14.56 14.74 -7.43
C GLN A 236 -14.10 14.48 -6.00
N ALA A 237 -14.17 15.49 -5.13
CA ALA A 237 -13.87 15.33 -3.72
C ALA A 237 -14.87 14.36 -3.07
N ILE A 238 -14.34 13.45 -2.27
CA ILE A 238 -15.13 12.46 -1.54
C ILE A 238 -14.75 12.48 -0.06
N GLU A 239 -15.64 11.96 0.78
CA GLU A 239 -15.40 11.76 2.20
C GLU A 239 -15.48 10.27 2.54
N ARG A 240 -14.69 9.84 3.52
CA ARG A 240 -14.75 8.48 4.09
C ARG A 240 -14.87 8.59 5.60
N GLN A 241 -15.70 7.74 6.16
CA GLN A 241 -15.89 7.69 7.61
C GLN A 241 -14.62 7.18 8.29
N VAL A 242 -14.13 7.95 9.25
CA VAL A 242 -13.05 7.53 10.14
C VAL A 242 -13.56 6.44 11.07
N GLN A 243 -12.84 5.32 11.13
CA GLN A 243 -13.14 4.22 12.03
C GLN A 243 -12.07 4.16 13.11
N HIS A 244 -12.51 4.02 14.36
CA HIS A 244 -11.61 3.77 15.49
C HIS A 244 -11.44 2.27 15.70
N ILE A 245 -10.23 1.75 15.51
CA ILE A 245 -9.91 0.33 15.66
C ILE A 245 -9.67 0.01 17.13
N SER A 246 -10.56 -0.75 17.71
CA SER A 246 -10.49 -1.21 19.11
C SER A 246 -9.64 -2.46 19.33
N TRP A 247 -9.15 -3.10 18.28
CA TRP A 247 -8.37 -4.34 18.39
C TRP A 247 -7.09 -4.11 19.21
N ASP A 248 -6.74 -5.14 19.99
CA ASP A 248 -5.44 -5.17 20.62
C ASP A 248 -4.36 -5.49 19.55
N PRO A 249 -3.35 -4.61 19.35
CA PRO A 249 -2.23 -4.90 18.44
C PRO A 249 -1.56 -6.24 18.70
N ILE A 250 -1.49 -6.68 19.98
CA ILE A 250 -0.91 -7.97 20.39
C ILE A 250 -1.68 -9.14 19.76
N MET A 251 -2.98 -8.99 19.52
CA MET A 251 -3.79 -10.01 18.86
C MET A 251 -3.40 -10.21 17.39
N ALA A 252 -2.84 -9.20 16.75
CA ALA A 252 -2.32 -9.30 15.39
C ALA A 252 -0.88 -9.87 15.32
N GLU A 253 -0.23 -10.07 16.45
CA GLU A 253 1.13 -10.64 16.53
C GLU A 253 1.09 -12.18 16.65
N LYS A 254 2.25 -12.84 16.46
CA LYS A 254 2.38 -14.29 16.55
C LYS A 254 2.03 -14.85 17.93
N GLY A 255 2.02 -14.04 18.99
CA GLY A 255 1.61 -14.46 20.34
C GLY A 255 2.42 -15.65 20.90
N GLY A 256 3.71 -15.74 20.57
CA GLY A 256 4.59 -16.84 20.97
C GLY A 256 4.58 -18.04 20.03
N PHE A 257 3.72 -18.09 19.03
CA PHE A 257 3.71 -19.15 18.03
C PHE A 257 4.82 -19.00 16.99
N LYS A 258 5.37 -20.10 16.51
CA LYS A 258 6.42 -20.12 15.48
C LYS A 258 5.92 -19.57 14.13
N HIS A 259 4.65 -19.85 13.79
CA HIS A 259 4.01 -19.46 12.53
C HIS A 259 2.63 -18.89 12.79
N PHE A 260 2.19 -17.92 11.98
CA PHE A 260 0.84 -17.34 12.05
C PHE A 260 -0.24 -18.41 11.83
N MET A 261 -0.09 -19.27 10.85
CA MET A 261 -1.03 -20.38 10.61
C MET A 261 -1.21 -21.27 11.84
N LEU A 262 -0.12 -21.55 12.57
CA LEU A 262 -0.20 -22.34 13.81
C LEU A 262 -1.01 -21.61 14.88
N LYS A 263 -0.77 -20.31 15.06
CA LYS A 263 -1.58 -19.45 15.94
C LYS A 263 -3.05 -19.50 15.55
N GLU A 264 -3.37 -19.27 14.27
CA GLU A 264 -4.74 -19.26 13.75
C GLU A 264 -5.45 -20.60 13.97
N ILE A 265 -4.75 -21.73 13.77
CA ILE A 265 -5.29 -23.06 14.06
C ILE A 265 -5.71 -23.16 15.53
N TYR A 266 -4.86 -22.72 16.46
CA TYR A 266 -5.16 -22.76 17.90
C TYR A 266 -6.23 -21.73 18.32
N GLU A 267 -6.38 -20.65 17.59
CA GLU A 267 -7.39 -19.61 17.85
C GLU A 267 -8.79 -19.97 17.31
N GLN A 268 -8.91 -20.93 16.38
CA GLN A 268 -10.20 -21.30 15.77
C GLN A 268 -11.34 -21.56 16.77
N PRO A 269 -11.15 -22.31 17.87
CA PRO A 269 -12.24 -22.54 18.82
C PRO A 269 -12.78 -21.25 19.44
N ARG A 270 -11.90 -20.29 19.71
CA ARG A 270 -12.27 -18.97 20.22
C ARG A 270 -12.92 -18.13 19.12
N ALA A 271 -12.34 -18.08 17.92
CA ALA A 271 -12.88 -17.33 16.80
C ALA A 271 -14.29 -17.79 16.42
N VAL A 272 -14.53 -19.08 16.37
CA VAL A 272 -15.87 -19.66 16.13
C VAL A 272 -16.83 -19.24 17.23
N ARG A 273 -16.44 -19.36 18.50
CA ARG A 273 -17.27 -18.94 19.64
C ARG A 273 -17.63 -17.45 19.55
N ASP A 274 -16.63 -16.59 19.35
CA ASP A 274 -16.82 -15.14 19.31
C ASP A 274 -17.73 -14.73 18.12
N THR A 275 -17.59 -15.41 16.97
CA THR A 275 -18.43 -15.16 15.79
C THR A 275 -19.87 -15.63 15.98
N THR A 276 -20.09 -16.73 16.70
CA THR A 276 -21.44 -17.29 16.91
C THR A 276 -22.14 -16.70 18.14
N LEU A 277 -21.42 -15.99 19.01
CA LEU A 277 -21.96 -15.41 20.23
C LEU A 277 -23.05 -14.37 19.90
N GLY A 278 -24.26 -14.62 20.43
CA GLY A 278 -25.45 -13.80 20.16
C GLY A 278 -26.12 -14.09 18.83
N ARG A 279 -25.51 -14.89 17.95
CA ARG A 279 -26.09 -15.24 16.63
C ARG A 279 -26.68 -16.65 16.58
N VAL A 280 -26.36 -17.49 17.56
CA VAL A 280 -26.89 -18.85 17.67
C VAL A 280 -27.45 -19.08 19.06
N SER A 281 -28.71 -19.49 19.15
CA SER A 281 -29.32 -19.93 20.39
C SER A 281 -29.29 -21.46 20.44
N LEU A 282 -28.45 -22.02 21.32
CA LEU A 282 -28.37 -23.47 21.52
C LEU A 282 -29.67 -24.05 22.10
N ASP A 283 -30.41 -23.27 22.89
CA ASP A 283 -31.67 -23.70 23.54
C ASP A 283 -32.83 -23.81 22.55
N SER A 284 -32.91 -22.88 21.58
CA SER A 284 -34.00 -22.84 20.59
C SER A 284 -33.60 -23.44 19.23
N GLY A 285 -32.33 -23.70 18.99
CA GLY A 285 -31.80 -24.10 17.69
C GLY A 285 -31.87 -23.03 16.59
N LYS A 286 -32.18 -21.77 16.98
CA LYS A 286 -32.34 -20.68 16.02
C LYS A 286 -31.03 -19.94 15.77
N VAL A 287 -30.87 -19.49 14.54
CA VAL A 287 -29.79 -18.61 14.08
C VAL A 287 -30.38 -17.20 13.86
N PHE A 288 -29.73 -16.19 14.41
CA PHE A 288 -30.12 -14.79 14.28
C PHE A 288 -29.05 -14.08 13.43
N LEU A 289 -29.44 -13.61 12.26
CA LEU A 289 -28.58 -12.89 11.34
C LEU A 289 -29.24 -11.54 11.05
N ASP A 290 -29.10 -10.60 12.00
CA ASP A 290 -29.75 -9.29 11.97
C ASP A 290 -29.37 -8.47 10.73
N GLU A 291 -28.28 -8.85 10.02
CA GLU A 291 -27.80 -8.20 8.80
C GLU A 291 -28.40 -8.82 7.52
N MET A 292 -29.16 -9.92 7.64
CA MET A 292 -29.83 -10.56 6.50
C MET A 292 -31.34 -10.34 6.54
N GLU A 293 -31.86 -9.61 5.58
CA GLU A 293 -33.29 -9.36 5.39
C GLU A 293 -34.00 -10.60 4.76
N ILE A 294 -33.74 -11.81 5.30
CA ILE A 294 -34.41 -13.04 4.86
C ILE A 294 -35.35 -13.47 5.97
N SER A 295 -36.62 -13.50 5.66
CA SER A 295 -37.66 -13.94 6.62
C SER A 295 -37.65 -15.46 6.84
N ASP A 296 -38.09 -15.94 8.03
CA ASP A 296 -38.23 -17.36 8.35
C ASP A 296 -39.09 -18.14 7.31
N ALA A 297 -39.88 -17.45 6.50
CA ALA A 297 -40.73 -18.04 5.45
C ALA A 297 -40.00 -18.20 4.10
N GLU A 298 -38.83 -17.56 3.92
CA GLU A 298 -38.00 -17.64 2.74
C GLU A 298 -36.85 -18.67 2.91
N PHE A 299 -36.68 -19.18 4.11
CA PHE A 299 -35.79 -20.27 4.46
C PHE A 299 -36.55 -21.60 4.40
#